data_379ea336d7a5d0ee90285bef7cfe5d75
#
_entry.id   379ea336d7a5d0ee90285bef7cfe5d75
#
_cell.length_a   1.000
_cell.length_b   1.000
_cell.length_c   1.000
_cell.angle_alpha   90.00
_cell.angle_beta   90.00
_cell.angle_gamma   90.00
#
_symmetry.space_group_name_H-M   'P 1'
#
loop_
_entity.id
_entity.type
_entity.pdbx_description
1 polymer ?
#
loop_
_entity_poly.entity_id
_entity_poly.type
_entity_poly.pdbx_seq_one_letter_code
_entity_poly.pdbx_strand_id
1 'polypeptide(L)'
;MKNVIIIGTGGHAKVVADIVLSSKDHLVGFLTNDNSVDNFMGWPVLGKDTEYNRFMDCYFVIAIGNPDVRERISNSMAGVKWYTAIHPSASVSTIHISIGDGTVIMANAVINPYAQIGNHCIINSNATVEHDNQIEDFAHISVGVKLAGMVKIGKQTWVGVGASVKNGISVCQNCMIGAGAVVVKSIDSPGTYVGIPAHKI
;
A
#
# COMPACT_ATOMS: atom_id res chain seq x y z
N MET A 1 -1.62 1.36 -22.47
CA MET A 1 -0.50 2.05 -21.80
C MET A 1 -1.09 3.29 -21.12
N LYS A 2 -0.95 3.40 -19.80
CA LYS A 2 -1.46 4.52 -19.01
C LYS A 2 -0.33 5.50 -18.73
N ASN A 3 -0.64 6.80 -18.74
CA ASN A 3 0.28 7.84 -18.27
C ASN A 3 0.13 7.95 -16.75
N VAL A 4 1.21 7.70 -16.00
CA VAL A 4 1.18 7.62 -14.54
C VAL A 4 2.06 8.70 -13.92
N ILE A 5 1.54 9.38 -12.93
CA ILE A 5 2.25 10.34 -12.08
C ILE A 5 2.30 9.76 -10.65
N ILE A 6 3.49 9.76 -10.06
CA ILE A 6 3.73 9.28 -8.70
C ILE A 6 3.78 10.46 -7.74
N ILE A 7 3.07 10.36 -6.62
CA ILE A 7 3.10 11.36 -5.55
C ILE A 7 4.05 10.92 -4.46
N GLY A 8 5.13 11.67 -4.27
CA GLY A 8 6.22 11.39 -3.35
C GLY A 8 7.55 11.07 -4.07
N THR A 9 8.67 11.39 -3.42
CA THR A 9 10.06 11.22 -3.91
C THR A 9 10.94 10.49 -2.90
N GLY A 10 10.37 9.64 -2.06
CA GLY A 10 11.07 8.82 -1.08
C GLY A 10 11.47 7.44 -1.59
N GLY A 11 11.97 6.60 -0.68
CA GLY A 11 12.36 5.22 -1.01
C GLY A 11 11.23 4.38 -1.59
N HIS A 12 10.01 4.54 -1.07
CA HIS A 12 8.82 3.86 -1.58
C HIS A 12 8.48 4.25 -3.03
N ALA A 13 8.68 5.53 -3.38
CA ALA A 13 8.45 6.02 -4.74
C ALA A 13 9.36 5.34 -5.78
N LYS A 14 10.57 4.95 -5.38
CA LYS A 14 11.48 4.18 -6.26
C LYS A 14 10.89 2.83 -6.63
N VAL A 15 10.30 2.14 -5.66
CA VAL A 15 9.67 0.82 -5.88
C VAL A 15 8.39 0.95 -6.71
N VAL A 16 7.58 1.99 -6.44
CA VAL A 16 6.36 2.24 -7.24
C VAL A 16 6.71 2.59 -8.69
N ALA A 17 7.77 3.37 -8.91
CA ALA A 17 8.26 3.67 -10.26
C ALA A 17 8.69 2.41 -11.01
N ASP A 18 9.40 1.51 -10.35
CA ASP A 18 9.79 0.21 -10.91
C ASP A 18 8.56 -0.63 -11.32
N ILE A 19 7.50 -0.63 -10.49
CA ILE A 19 6.24 -1.31 -10.83
C ILE A 19 5.61 -0.72 -12.11
N VAL A 20 5.51 0.61 -12.19
CA VAL A 20 4.93 1.29 -13.37
C VAL A 20 5.69 0.90 -14.65
N LEU A 21 7.01 0.96 -14.61
CA LEU A 21 7.88 0.64 -15.73
C LEU A 21 7.80 -0.86 -16.10
N SER A 22 7.80 -1.75 -15.11
CA SER A 22 7.68 -3.20 -15.32
C SER A 22 6.31 -3.60 -15.87
N SER A 23 5.27 -2.82 -15.61
CA SER A 23 3.91 -3.00 -16.16
C SER A 23 3.77 -2.45 -17.58
N LYS A 24 4.83 -1.91 -18.16
CA LYS A 24 4.86 -1.27 -19.50
C LYS A 24 3.93 -0.06 -19.61
N ASP A 25 3.62 0.60 -18.48
CA ASP A 25 2.95 1.88 -18.44
C ASP A 25 3.97 3.04 -18.48
N HIS A 26 3.53 4.23 -18.81
CA HIS A 26 4.39 5.38 -19.01
C HIS A 26 4.48 6.22 -17.72
N LEU A 27 5.66 6.26 -17.11
CA LEU A 27 5.94 7.16 -15.99
C LEU A 27 6.19 8.58 -16.53
N VAL A 28 5.26 9.50 -16.25
CA VAL A 28 5.33 10.89 -16.68
C VAL A 28 6.27 11.71 -15.79
N GLY A 29 6.23 11.48 -14.48
CA GLY A 29 7.05 12.18 -13.50
C GLY A 29 6.49 12.07 -12.08
N PHE A 30 6.93 12.98 -11.23
CA PHE A 30 6.61 12.97 -9.81
C PHE A 30 5.97 14.29 -9.36
N LEU A 31 5.11 14.22 -8.34
CA LEU A 31 4.65 15.36 -7.57
C LEU A 31 5.18 15.23 -6.14
N THR A 32 5.72 16.31 -5.58
CA THR A 32 6.23 16.30 -4.20
C THR A 32 6.16 17.68 -3.56
N ASN A 33 6.00 17.74 -2.25
CA ASN A 33 6.10 18.98 -1.48
C ASN A 33 7.54 19.30 -1.02
N ASP A 34 8.50 18.45 -1.39
CA ASP A 34 9.92 18.71 -1.19
C ASP A 34 10.45 19.61 -2.34
N ASN A 35 10.65 20.90 -2.02
CA ASN A 35 11.11 21.89 -2.98
C ASN A 35 12.62 21.76 -3.34
N SER A 36 13.34 20.83 -2.73
CA SER A 36 14.76 20.61 -3.01
C SER A 36 15.01 19.61 -4.14
N VAL A 37 13.95 19.02 -4.72
CA VAL A 37 14.04 17.94 -5.71
C VAL A 37 13.38 18.38 -7.02
N ASP A 38 14.18 18.69 -8.03
CA ASP A 38 13.70 19.04 -9.39
C ASP A 38 13.67 17.83 -10.33
N ASN A 39 14.44 16.78 -10.02
CA ASN A 39 14.52 15.54 -10.77
C ASN A 39 14.65 14.36 -9.81
N PHE A 40 13.91 13.30 -10.05
CA PHE A 40 13.98 12.09 -9.25
C PHE A 40 14.11 10.85 -10.14
N MET A 41 15.17 10.08 -9.95
CA MET A 41 15.49 8.89 -10.76
C MET A 41 15.58 9.14 -12.29
N GLY A 42 15.89 10.36 -12.71
CA GLY A 42 15.94 10.73 -14.13
C GLY A 42 14.62 11.26 -14.71
N TRP A 43 13.54 11.27 -13.94
CA TRP A 43 12.25 11.86 -14.33
C TRP A 43 12.02 13.22 -13.67
N PRO A 44 11.27 14.13 -14.35
CA PRO A 44 11.01 15.45 -13.81
C PRO A 44 10.11 15.38 -12.57
N VAL A 45 10.36 16.27 -11.61
CA VAL A 45 9.37 16.68 -10.62
C VAL A 45 8.51 17.77 -11.26
N LEU A 46 7.21 17.48 -11.39
CA LEU A 46 6.25 18.28 -12.17
C LEU A 46 5.64 19.43 -11.36
N GLY A 47 5.85 19.42 -10.04
CA GLY A 47 5.31 20.38 -9.09
C GLY A 47 4.91 19.75 -7.77
N LYS A 48 4.08 20.47 -7.02
CA LYS A 48 3.51 20.00 -5.74
C LYS A 48 2.30 19.09 -5.95
N ASP A 49 1.98 18.28 -4.95
CA ASP A 49 0.76 17.45 -4.95
C ASP A 49 -0.51 18.30 -5.15
N THR A 50 -0.54 19.53 -4.67
CA THR A 50 -1.65 20.49 -4.86
C THR A 50 -1.85 20.95 -6.30
N GLU A 51 -0.88 20.73 -7.19
CA GLU A 51 -0.94 21.10 -8.61
C GLU A 51 -1.46 19.96 -9.52
N TYR A 52 -1.98 18.90 -8.94
CA TYR A 52 -2.47 17.70 -9.65
C TYR A 52 -3.49 18.02 -10.76
N ASN A 53 -4.28 19.08 -10.58
CA ASN A 53 -5.31 19.49 -11.53
C ASN A 53 -4.77 19.86 -12.92
N ARG A 54 -3.46 20.11 -13.06
CA ARG A 54 -2.78 20.32 -14.35
C ARG A 54 -2.64 19.04 -15.17
N PHE A 55 -2.92 17.87 -14.58
CA PHE A 55 -2.62 16.56 -15.15
C PHE A 55 -3.81 15.58 -15.07
N MET A 56 -5.03 16.08 -15.19
CA MET A 56 -6.26 15.27 -15.00
C MET A 56 -6.44 14.13 -16.02
N ASP A 57 -5.69 14.15 -17.12
CA ASP A 57 -5.66 13.06 -18.10
C ASP A 57 -4.78 11.88 -17.66
N CYS A 58 -3.93 12.08 -16.67
CA CYS A 58 -3.06 11.06 -16.11
C CYS A 58 -3.73 10.25 -14.99
N TYR A 59 -3.14 9.10 -14.68
CA TYR A 59 -3.42 8.33 -13.49
C TYR A 59 -2.43 8.72 -12.39
N PHE A 60 -2.88 8.66 -11.14
CA PHE A 60 -2.06 9.02 -9.98
C PHE A 60 -1.90 7.84 -9.02
N VAL A 61 -0.73 7.71 -8.39
CA VAL A 61 -0.49 6.77 -7.30
C VAL A 61 0.31 7.45 -6.19
N ILE A 62 -0.12 7.24 -4.94
CA ILE A 62 0.54 7.83 -3.77
C ILE A 62 1.62 6.87 -3.28
N ALA A 63 2.88 7.28 -3.41
CA ALA A 63 4.04 6.49 -3.01
C ALA A 63 4.64 6.96 -1.67
N ILE A 64 3.79 7.03 -0.65
CA ILE A 64 4.13 7.50 0.71
C ILE A 64 3.71 6.43 1.71
N GLY A 65 4.64 5.97 2.55
CA GLY A 65 4.41 4.88 3.51
C GLY A 65 3.48 5.24 4.68
N ASN A 66 3.43 6.51 5.09
CA ASN A 66 2.59 6.97 6.20
C ASN A 66 1.09 6.97 5.81
N PRO A 67 0.22 6.22 6.50
CA PRO A 67 -1.19 6.08 6.14
C PRO A 67 -1.98 7.37 6.25
N ASP A 68 -1.74 8.19 7.27
CA ASP A 68 -2.42 9.47 7.47
C ASP A 68 -2.13 10.45 6.33
N VAL A 69 -0.87 10.45 5.86
CA VAL A 69 -0.46 11.29 4.73
C VAL A 69 -1.12 10.80 3.44
N ARG A 70 -1.18 9.47 3.21
CA ARG A 70 -1.87 8.91 2.05
C ARG A 70 -3.35 9.27 2.05
N GLU A 71 -4.04 9.13 3.18
CA GLU A 71 -5.45 9.47 3.29
C GLU A 71 -5.70 10.96 3.06
N ARG A 72 -4.91 11.83 3.67
CA ARG A 72 -5.01 13.27 3.48
C ARG A 72 -4.87 13.68 2.01
N ILE A 73 -3.86 13.15 1.32
CA ILE A 73 -3.63 13.43 -0.10
C ILE A 73 -4.79 12.91 -0.94
N SER A 74 -5.20 11.67 -0.73
CA SER A 74 -6.32 11.05 -1.44
C SER A 74 -7.60 11.89 -1.31
N ASN A 75 -7.92 12.35 -0.11
CA ASN A 75 -9.10 13.17 0.17
C ASN A 75 -9.01 14.59 -0.44
N SER A 76 -7.80 15.11 -0.66
CA SER A 76 -7.60 16.44 -1.25
C SER A 76 -7.65 16.46 -2.78
N MET A 77 -7.55 15.31 -3.44
CA MET A 77 -7.45 15.20 -4.89
C MET A 77 -8.79 14.70 -5.49
N ALA A 78 -9.72 15.63 -5.71
CA ALA A 78 -11.03 15.28 -6.26
C ALA A 78 -11.00 14.98 -7.77
N GLY A 79 -11.74 13.96 -8.20
CA GLY A 79 -11.97 13.66 -9.61
C GLY A 79 -10.80 13.03 -10.36
N VAL A 80 -9.72 12.67 -9.68
CA VAL A 80 -8.55 12.02 -10.29
C VAL A 80 -8.81 10.54 -10.59
N LYS A 81 -8.04 10.00 -11.53
CA LYS A 81 -7.99 8.57 -11.83
C LYS A 81 -6.87 7.94 -11.00
N TRP A 82 -7.21 7.09 -10.05
CA TRP A 82 -6.21 6.39 -9.26
C TRP A 82 -5.62 5.20 -10.01
N TYR A 83 -4.31 5.04 -9.94
CA TYR A 83 -3.57 3.92 -10.51
C TYR A 83 -3.36 2.84 -9.45
N THR A 84 -3.99 1.69 -9.63
CA THR A 84 -3.68 0.50 -8.83
C THR A 84 -2.45 -0.16 -9.44
N ALA A 85 -1.33 -0.09 -8.71
CA ALA A 85 -0.02 -0.54 -9.16
C ALA A 85 0.21 -2.00 -8.75
N ILE A 86 0.25 -2.92 -9.71
CA ILE A 86 0.49 -4.34 -9.46
C ILE A 86 1.75 -4.77 -10.19
N HIS A 87 2.77 -5.19 -9.44
CA HIS A 87 4.01 -5.69 -10.06
C HIS A 87 3.75 -6.97 -10.85
N PRO A 88 4.31 -7.14 -12.07
CA PRO A 88 4.08 -8.33 -12.89
C PRO A 88 4.48 -9.66 -12.25
N SER A 89 5.40 -9.66 -11.27
CA SER A 89 5.77 -10.87 -10.52
C SER A 89 4.88 -11.14 -9.30
N ALA A 90 3.90 -10.29 -9.00
CA ALA A 90 2.93 -10.60 -7.95
C ALA A 90 2.01 -11.74 -8.40
N SER A 91 1.74 -12.69 -7.51
CA SER A 91 0.78 -13.76 -7.74
C SER A 91 -0.58 -13.34 -7.20
N VAL A 92 -1.46 -12.91 -8.09
CA VAL A 92 -2.79 -12.42 -7.72
C VAL A 92 -3.85 -13.37 -8.25
N SER A 93 -4.67 -13.95 -7.37
CA SER A 93 -5.78 -14.83 -7.74
C SER A 93 -6.80 -14.07 -8.60
N THR A 94 -7.48 -14.78 -9.48
CA THR A 94 -8.63 -14.26 -10.23
C THR A 94 -9.98 -14.66 -9.62
N ILE A 95 -9.96 -15.41 -8.51
CA ILE A 95 -11.16 -16.00 -7.92
C ILE A 95 -11.70 -15.06 -6.82
N HIS A 96 -12.78 -14.34 -7.13
CA HIS A 96 -13.54 -13.50 -6.20
C HIS A 96 -12.68 -12.56 -5.32
N ILE A 97 -11.65 -11.93 -5.91
CA ILE A 97 -10.88 -10.90 -5.24
C ILE A 97 -11.43 -9.50 -5.54
N SER A 98 -11.17 -8.54 -4.65
CA SER A 98 -11.28 -7.13 -4.96
C SER A 98 -10.02 -6.39 -4.51
N ILE A 99 -9.58 -5.41 -5.30
CA ILE A 99 -8.45 -4.55 -4.99
C ILE A 99 -8.89 -3.12 -5.27
N GLY A 100 -8.87 -2.29 -4.24
CA GLY A 100 -9.29 -0.90 -4.31
C GLY A 100 -8.33 -0.01 -5.09
N ASP A 101 -8.83 1.16 -5.43
CA ASP A 101 -8.13 2.17 -6.19
C ASP A 101 -6.87 2.68 -5.46
N GLY A 102 -5.83 3.00 -6.22
CA GLY A 102 -4.57 3.54 -5.68
C GLY A 102 -3.75 2.56 -4.84
N THR A 103 -4.17 1.30 -4.74
CA THR A 103 -3.45 0.27 -3.98
C THR A 103 -2.21 -0.19 -4.74
N VAL A 104 -1.14 -0.45 -3.97
CA VAL A 104 0.15 -0.90 -4.50
C VAL A 104 0.42 -2.34 -4.07
N ILE A 105 0.61 -3.24 -5.03
CA ILE A 105 0.98 -4.64 -4.81
C ILE A 105 2.36 -4.86 -5.41
N MET A 106 3.34 -5.12 -4.54
CA MET A 106 4.75 -5.17 -4.91
C MET A 106 5.20 -6.55 -5.39
N ALA A 107 6.46 -6.61 -5.81
CA ALA A 107 7.08 -7.83 -6.34
C ALA A 107 6.93 -9.03 -5.41
N ASN A 108 6.56 -10.17 -5.98
CA ASN A 108 6.39 -11.45 -5.29
C ASN A 108 5.37 -11.44 -4.13
N ALA A 109 4.51 -10.43 -4.04
CA ALA A 109 3.36 -10.49 -3.15
C ALA A 109 2.38 -11.56 -3.64
N VAL A 110 1.71 -12.24 -2.71
CA VAL A 110 0.73 -13.29 -2.99
C VAL A 110 -0.63 -12.85 -2.47
N ILE A 111 -1.62 -12.83 -3.35
CA ILE A 111 -3.03 -12.54 -3.00
C ILE A 111 -3.88 -13.74 -3.38
N ASN A 112 -4.43 -14.42 -2.38
CA ASN A 112 -5.18 -15.65 -2.55
C ASN A 112 -6.71 -15.43 -2.72
N PRO A 113 -7.47 -16.45 -3.12
CA PRO A 113 -8.91 -16.34 -3.41
C PRO A 113 -9.71 -15.68 -2.29
N TYR A 114 -10.76 -14.95 -2.68
CA TYR A 114 -11.70 -14.24 -1.79
C TYR A 114 -11.08 -13.13 -0.93
N ALA A 115 -9.80 -12.75 -1.15
CA ALA A 115 -9.22 -11.60 -0.49
C ALA A 115 -9.89 -10.30 -0.95
N GLN A 116 -10.19 -9.42 0.00
CA GLN A 116 -10.78 -8.10 -0.21
C GLN A 116 -9.79 -7.05 0.28
N ILE A 117 -9.26 -6.23 -0.60
CA ILE A 117 -8.27 -5.20 -0.30
C ILE A 117 -8.85 -3.84 -0.64
N GLY A 118 -8.85 -2.94 0.33
CA GLY A 118 -9.36 -1.58 0.22
C GLY A 118 -8.51 -0.65 -0.66
N ASN A 119 -8.84 0.63 -0.60
CA ASN A 119 -8.19 1.68 -1.38
C ASN A 119 -6.85 2.09 -0.74
N HIS A 120 -5.92 2.52 -1.59
CA HIS A 120 -4.62 3.07 -1.18
C HIS A 120 -3.86 2.19 -0.18
N CYS A 121 -4.06 0.89 -0.21
CA CYS A 121 -3.29 -0.07 0.58
C CYS A 121 -1.89 -0.27 -0.01
N ILE A 122 -0.97 -0.73 0.83
CA ILE A 122 0.36 -1.19 0.41
C ILE A 122 0.49 -2.66 0.79
N ILE A 123 0.56 -3.54 -0.21
CA ILE A 123 0.93 -4.94 -0.03
C ILE A 123 2.36 -5.08 -0.52
N ASN A 124 3.30 -5.08 0.41
CA ASN A 124 4.72 -4.92 0.13
C ASN A 124 5.37 -6.21 -0.41
N SER A 125 6.62 -6.13 -0.81
CA SER A 125 7.38 -7.24 -1.42
C SER A 125 7.33 -8.51 -0.55
N ASN A 126 7.08 -9.66 -1.17
CA ASN A 126 6.97 -10.97 -0.52
C ASN A 126 5.90 -11.09 0.57
N ALA A 127 4.99 -10.12 0.72
CA ALA A 127 3.86 -10.24 1.63
C ALA A 127 2.87 -11.28 1.11
N THR A 128 2.23 -12.01 2.03
CA THR A 128 1.19 -12.99 1.70
C THR A 128 -0.11 -12.59 2.36
N VAL A 129 -1.14 -12.46 1.54
CA VAL A 129 -2.53 -12.25 1.91
C VAL A 129 -3.28 -13.53 1.54
N GLU A 130 -3.58 -14.36 2.53
CA GLU A 130 -4.24 -15.65 2.34
C GLU A 130 -5.75 -15.48 2.04
N HIS A 131 -6.42 -16.62 1.78
CA HIS A 131 -7.84 -16.66 1.40
C HIS A 131 -8.74 -15.99 2.44
N ASP A 132 -9.82 -15.37 1.97
CA ASP A 132 -10.86 -14.73 2.80
C ASP A 132 -10.36 -13.57 3.68
N ASN A 133 -9.17 -13.02 3.40
CA ASN A 133 -8.66 -11.87 4.14
C ASN A 133 -9.43 -10.59 3.77
N GLN A 134 -9.63 -9.72 4.75
CA GLN A 134 -10.22 -8.40 4.61
C GLN A 134 -9.21 -7.35 5.07
N ILE A 135 -8.74 -6.51 4.15
CA ILE A 135 -7.78 -5.45 4.42
C ILE A 135 -8.45 -4.12 4.10
N GLU A 136 -8.69 -3.30 5.12
CA GLU A 136 -9.35 -2.02 4.97
C GLU A 136 -8.42 -0.95 4.40
N ASP A 137 -9.02 0.19 4.00
CA ASP A 137 -8.34 1.29 3.32
C ASP A 137 -7.08 1.77 4.05
N PHE A 138 -6.09 2.18 3.29
CA PHE A 138 -4.83 2.76 3.76
C PHE A 138 -3.97 1.83 4.62
N ALA A 139 -4.33 0.56 4.77
CA ALA A 139 -3.48 -0.39 5.50
C ALA A 139 -2.13 -0.61 4.80
N HIS A 140 -1.10 -0.96 5.58
CA HIS A 140 0.22 -1.28 5.08
C HIS A 140 0.65 -2.66 5.58
N ILE A 141 0.70 -3.60 4.69
CA ILE A 141 1.22 -4.95 4.92
C ILE A 141 2.66 -4.97 4.44
N SER A 142 3.60 -4.83 5.38
CA SER A 142 5.03 -4.61 5.09
C SER A 142 5.71 -5.82 4.45
N VAL A 143 6.99 -5.64 4.11
CA VAL A 143 7.85 -6.65 3.48
C VAL A 143 7.78 -7.97 4.24
N GLY A 144 7.48 -9.06 3.54
CA GLY A 144 7.52 -10.42 4.06
C GLY A 144 6.47 -10.77 5.11
N VAL A 145 5.48 -9.91 5.36
CA VAL A 145 4.37 -10.21 6.29
C VAL A 145 3.58 -11.42 5.82
N LYS A 146 3.13 -12.25 6.77
CA LYS A 146 2.29 -13.41 6.52
C LYS A 146 0.95 -13.27 7.24
N LEU A 147 -0.11 -13.00 6.48
CA LEU A 147 -1.47 -13.05 6.96
C LEU A 147 -2.05 -14.42 6.61
N ALA A 148 -2.37 -15.24 7.62
CA ALA A 148 -3.04 -16.53 7.40
C ALA A 148 -4.52 -16.30 6.98
N GLY A 149 -5.26 -17.36 6.67
CA GLY A 149 -6.63 -17.26 6.17
C GLY A 149 -7.60 -16.57 7.14
N MET A 150 -8.61 -15.85 6.59
CA MET A 150 -9.69 -15.20 7.35
C MET A 150 -9.22 -14.12 8.33
N VAL A 151 -8.10 -13.44 8.03
CA VAL A 151 -7.59 -12.31 8.83
C VAL A 151 -8.29 -11.02 8.41
N LYS A 152 -8.61 -10.17 9.39
CA LYS A 152 -9.10 -8.81 9.16
C LYS A 152 -8.09 -7.79 9.65
N ILE A 153 -7.69 -6.87 8.78
CA ILE A 153 -6.79 -5.74 9.11
C ILE A 153 -7.57 -4.44 8.93
N GLY A 154 -7.76 -3.73 10.03
CA GLY A 154 -8.50 -2.48 10.04
C GLY A 154 -7.76 -1.33 9.35
N LYS A 155 -8.53 -0.30 9.03
CA LYS A 155 -8.09 0.92 8.33
C LYS A 155 -6.82 1.51 8.95
N GLN A 156 -5.88 1.98 8.11
CA GLN A 156 -4.63 2.62 8.51
C GLN A 156 -3.70 1.76 9.40
N THR A 157 -4.03 0.50 9.62
CA THR A 157 -3.15 -0.39 10.37
C THR A 157 -1.90 -0.74 9.59
N TRP A 158 -0.76 -0.63 10.25
CA TRP A 158 0.54 -0.96 9.71
C TRP A 158 1.06 -2.26 10.34
N VAL A 159 1.17 -3.31 9.53
CA VAL A 159 1.77 -4.58 9.93
C VAL A 159 3.24 -4.57 9.53
N GLY A 160 4.14 -4.55 10.51
CA GLY A 160 5.58 -4.38 10.34
C GLY A 160 6.27 -5.56 9.66
N VAL A 161 7.49 -5.31 9.19
CA VAL A 161 8.31 -6.25 8.41
C VAL A 161 8.37 -7.63 9.05
N GLY A 162 8.06 -8.69 8.29
CA GLY A 162 8.16 -10.08 8.72
C GLY A 162 7.19 -10.51 9.81
N ALA A 163 6.25 -9.67 10.22
CA ALA A 163 5.23 -10.05 11.19
C ALA A 163 4.30 -11.15 10.63
N SER A 164 3.73 -11.94 11.52
CA SER A 164 2.80 -13.02 11.17
C SER A 164 1.50 -12.89 11.96
N VAL A 165 0.37 -13.08 11.30
CA VAL A 165 -0.95 -13.03 11.91
C VAL A 165 -1.63 -14.39 11.74
N LYS A 166 -2.02 -15.00 12.86
CA LYS A 166 -2.70 -16.30 12.89
C LYS A 166 -4.06 -16.20 12.19
N ASN A 167 -4.53 -17.30 11.63
CA ASN A 167 -5.83 -17.39 10.96
C ASN A 167 -7.01 -16.98 11.87
N GLY A 168 -8.01 -16.33 11.27
CA GLY A 168 -9.25 -15.91 11.94
C GLY A 168 -9.06 -14.74 12.94
N ILE A 169 -7.91 -14.06 12.91
CA ILE A 169 -7.61 -12.92 13.79
C ILE A 169 -8.10 -11.62 13.15
N SER A 170 -8.66 -10.74 13.99
CA SER A 170 -8.97 -9.37 13.63
C SER A 170 -8.03 -8.40 14.34
N VAL A 171 -7.47 -7.45 13.59
CA VAL A 171 -6.68 -6.32 14.11
C VAL A 171 -7.45 -5.05 13.79
N CYS A 172 -7.83 -4.29 14.81
CA CYS A 172 -8.61 -3.06 14.61
C CYS A 172 -7.81 -1.99 13.86
N GLN A 173 -8.48 -0.90 13.52
CA GLN A 173 -7.86 0.26 12.85
C GLN A 173 -6.78 0.93 13.70
N ASN A 174 -5.88 1.69 13.03
CA ASN A 174 -4.86 2.52 13.67
C ASN A 174 -3.91 1.74 14.60
N CYS A 175 -3.59 0.50 14.24
CA CYS A 175 -2.61 -0.31 14.95
C CYS A 175 -1.25 -0.25 14.26
N MET A 176 -0.18 -0.29 15.06
CA MET A 176 1.18 -0.57 14.62
C MET A 176 1.58 -1.95 15.14
N ILE A 177 1.74 -2.91 14.25
CA ILE A 177 2.29 -4.22 14.60
C ILE A 177 3.79 -4.18 14.31
N GLY A 178 4.61 -4.39 15.34
CA GLY A 178 6.07 -4.30 15.23
C GLY A 178 6.66 -5.36 14.29
N ALA A 179 7.88 -5.08 13.81
CA ALA A 179 8.61 -6.02 12.98
C ALA A 179 8.80 -7.37 13.66
N GLY A 180 8.58 -8.48 12.94
CA GLY A 180 8.72 -9.85 13.46
C GLY A 180 7.71 -10.26 14.52
N ALA A 181 6.72 -9.44 14.84
CA ALA A 181 5.71 -9.79 15.83
C ALA A 181 4.80 -10.93 15.35
N VAL A 182 4.31 -11.75 16.29
CA VAL A 182 3.37 -12.85 16.01
C VAL A 182 2.05 -12.58 16.72
N VAL A 183 1.03 -12.21 15.94
CA VAL A 183 -0.32 -11.92 16.45
C VAL A 183 -1.12 -13.20 16.52
N VAL A 184 -1.44 -13.66 17.73
CA VAL A 184 -2.18 -14.91 17.98
C VAL A 184 -3.57 -14.70 18.58
N LYS A 185 -3.91 -13.46 18.93
CA LYS A 185 -5.23 -13.07 19.46
C LYS A 185 -5.69 -11.79 18.75
N SER A 186 -7.00 -11.61 18.62
CA SER A 186 -7.56 -10.38 18.08
C SER A 186 -7.16 -9.16 18.91
N ILE A 187 -6.99 -8.03 18.22
CA ILE A 187 -6.60 -6.74 18.78
C ILE A 187 -7.76 -5.78 18.59
N ASP A 188 -8.38 -5.36 19.68
CA ASP A 188 -9.61 -4.56 19.67
C ASP A 188 -9.38 -3.08 20.00
N SER A 189 -8.15 -2.68 20.34
CA SER A 189 -7.83 -1.29 20.66
C SER A 189 -6.61 -0.79 19.87
N PRO A 190 -6.66 0.45 19.33
CA PRO A 190 -5.52 1.05 18.65
C PRO A 190 -4.28 1.11 19.53
N GLY A 191 -3.10 1.03 18.92
CA GLY A 191 -1.83 1.12 19.63
C GLY A 191 -0.72 0.34 18.94
N THR A 192 0.43 0.27 19.62
CA THR A 192 1.61 -0.46 19.15
C THR A 192 1.69 -1.82 19.84
N TYR A 193 1.87 -2.88 19.05
CA TYR A 193 1.93 -4.26 19.51
C TYR A 193 3.21 -4.91 19.01
N VAL A 194 3.99 -5.50 19.91
CA VAL A 194 5.30 -6.09 19.60
C VAL A 194 5.50 -7.45 20.28
N GLY A 195 6.42 -8.24 19.77
CA GLY A 195 6.87 -9.46 20.41
C GLY A 195 6.20 -10.76 19.92
N ILE A 196 6.57 -11.88 20.56
CA ILE A 196 6.11 -13.24 20.28
C ILE A 196 5.70 -13.87 21.62
N PRO A 197 4.39 -13.97 21.93
CA PRO A 197 3.27 -13.40 21.18
C PRO A 197 3.21 -11.87 21.28
N ALA A 198 2.53 -11.23 20.32
CA ALA A 198 2.38 -9.77 20.29
C ALA A 198 1.58 -9.27 21.50
N HIS A 199 2.08 -8.22 22.14
CA HIS A 199 1.45 -7.53 23.27
C HIS A 199 1.57 -6.01 23.09
N LYS A 200 0.66 -5.26 23.70
CA LYS A 200 0.63 -3.79 23.61
C LYS A 200 1.76 -3.19 24.46
N ILE A 201 2.40 -2.12 23.94
CA ILE A 201 3.40 -1.30 24.65
C ILE A 201 2.89 0.13 24.80
#